data_5ab16cf9bad70c3071930694abab8beb
#
_entry.id   5ab16cf9bad70c3071930694abab8beb
#
_cell.length_a   1.000
_cell.length_b   1.000
_cell.length_c   1.000
_cell.angle_alpha   90.00
_cell.angle_beta   90.00
_cell.angle_gamma   90.00
#
_symmetry.space_group_name_H-M   'P 1'
#
loop_
_entity.id
_entity.type
_entity.pdbx_description
1 polymer ?
#
loop_
_entity_poly.entity_id
_entity_poly.type
_entity_poly.pdbx_seq_one_letter_code
_entity_poly.pdbx_strand_id
1 'polypeptide(L)'
;RTPQQLVYAAKTRLPELTLKIPGIERPVQAGHIYAAAAHDLLVLAEKELANKGIPPVYDVVFTFPAAFADNVPVLEIMQENLGKVEINGKPIQVLSRLPEPAAVAIDYLHYMQHIAPEQIRIKKNEFTVLVYDLGHGTFDTAIVTAQSEGTPYKMHAKDGLEEVGGKDFDNVLYQELLSVLQKQYGFEPQNEIQRAEIMREAVKAKIALTDDNSYLASVMNQQNEYCEVEITR
;
A
#
# COMPACT_ATOMS: atom_id res chain seq x y z
N ARG A 1 -5.44 -17.02 -10.09
CA ARG A 1 -5.58 -15.77 -10.87
C ARG A 1 -4.38 -15.68 -11.80
N THR A 2 -4.60 -15.39 -13.08
CA THR A 2 -3.50 -15.18 -14.02
C THR A 2 -2.85 -13.82 -13.79
N PRO A 3 -1.53 -13.65 -14.00
CA PRO A 3 -0.86 -12.36 -13.83
C PRO A 3 -1.52 -11.20 -14.60
N GLN A 4 -2.13 -11.49 -15.74
CA GLN A 4 -2.86 -10.53 -16.57
C GLN A 4 -4.12 -9.94 -15.92
N GLN A 5 -4.66 -10.59 -14.87
CA GLN A 5 -5.86 -10.17 -14.16
C GLN A 5 -5.55 -9.46 -12.83
N LEU A 6 -4.28 -9.20 -12.54
CA LEU A 6 -3.88 -8.47 -11.34
C LEU A 6 -4.05 -6.97 -11.56
N VAL A 7 -4.73 -6.32 -10.62
CA VAL A 7 -4.81 -4.87 -10.54
C VAL A 7 -3.83 -4.41 -9.47
N TYR A 8 -2.78 -3.73 -9.91
CA TYR A 8 -1.81 -3.14 -9.01
C TYR A 8 -2.27 -1.76 -8.56
N ALA A 9 -1.92 -1.39 -7.31
CA ALA A 9 -2.18 -0.08 -6.74
C ALA A 9 -3.66 0.36 -6.85
N ALA A 10 -4.60 -0.53 -6.55
CA ALA A 10 -6.04 -0.29 -6.68
C ALA A 10 -6.50 1.01 -6.00
N LYS A 11 -5.89 1.38 -4.88
CA LYS A 11 -6.21 2.60 -4.13
C LYS A 11 -5.85 3.88 -4.92
N THR A 12 -4.67 3.93 -5.52
CA THR A 12 -4.21 5.11 -6.30
C THR A 12 -4.96 5.26 -7.62
N ARG A 13 -5.61 4.18 -8.08
CA ARG A 13 -6.41 4.17 -9.32
C ARG A 13 -7.90 4.48 -9.12
N LEU A 14 -8.33 4.75 -7.89
CA LEU A 14 -9.72 5.14 -7.61
C LEU A 14 -10.19 6.38 -8.41
N PRO A 15 -9.37 7.41 -8.65
CA PRO A 15 -9.76 8.54 -9.49
C PRO A 15 -10.10 8.17 -10.94
N GLU A 16 -9.64 7.04 -11.45
CA GLU A 16 -9.98 6.56 -12.80
C GLU A 16 -11.44 6.09 -12.93
N LEU A 17 -12.14 5.87 -11.82
CA LEU A 17 -13.52 5.39 -11.68
C LEU A 17 -13.74 3.99 -12.24
N THR A 18 -13.25 3.70 -13.45
CA THR A 18 -13.36 2.39 -14.12
C THR A 18 -12.01 1.94 -14.65
N LEU A 19 -11.73 0.65 -14.50
CA LEU A 19 -10.49 0.03 -14.94
C LEU A 19 -10.75 -1.01 -16.02
N LYS A 20 -9.93 -0.98 -17.06
CA LYS A 20 -9.86 -2.07 -18.04
C LYS A 20 -8.89 -3.14 -17.53
N ILE A 21 -9.38 -4.35 -17.35
CA ILE A 21 -8.58 -5.48 -16.89
C ILE A 21 -8.43 -6.44 -18.05
N PRO A 22 -7.22 -6.85 -18.44
CA PRO A 22 -7.00 -7.82 -19.50
C PRO A 22 -7.80 -9.11 -19.27
N GLY A 23 -8.48 -9.59 -20.30
CA GLY A 23 -9.33 -10.78 -20.23
C GLY A 23 -10.71 -10.56 -19.58
N ILE A 24 -11.08 -9.33 -19.24
CA ILE A 24 -12.41 -8.95 -18.80
C ILE A 24 -13.02 -7.99 -19.84
N GLU A 25 -14.11 -8.40 -20.48
CA GLU A 25 -14.70 -7.64 -21.59
C GLU A 25 -15.26 -6.27 -21.16
N ARG A 26 -15.80 -6.18 -19.94
CA ARG A 26 -16.40 -4.95 -19.44
C ARG A 26 -15.46 -4.25 -18.45
N PRO A 27 -15.37 -2.91 -18.50
CA PRO A 27 -14.64 -2.16 -17.49
C PRO A 27 -15.20 -2.45 -16.09
N VAL A 28 -14.30 -2.58 -15.11
CA VAL A 28 -14.66 -2.83 -13.71
C VAL A 28 -14.57 -1.51 -12.96
N GLN A 29 -15.54 -1.23 -12.10
CA GLN A 29 -15.48 -0.04 -11.25
C GLN A 29 -14.33 -0.15 -10.25
N ALA A 30 -13.52 0.89 -10.15
CA ALA A 30 -12.36 0.95 -9.25
C ALA A 30 -12.76 0.74 -7.78
N GLY A 31 -13.93 1.29 -7.38
CA GLY A 31 -14.49 1.08 -6.04
C GLY A 31 -14.78 -0.38 -5.70
N HIS A 32 -15.23 -1.20 -6.67
CA HIS A 32 -15.45 -2.64 -6.45
C HIS A 32 -14.14 -3.39 -6.22
N ILE A 33 -13.07 -3.00 -6.93
CA ILE A 33 -11.74 -3.61 -6.72
C ILE A 33 -11.19 -3.22 -5.35
N TYR A 34 -11.37 -1.96 -4.97
CA TYR A 34 -11.00 -1.47 -3.65
C TYR A 34 -11.73 -2.23 -2.53
N ALA A 35 -13.07 -2.41 -2.65
CA ALA A 35 -13.85 -3.18 -1.70
C ALA A 35 -13.42 -4.65 -1.62
N ALA A 36 -13.09 -5.28 -2.75
CA ALA A 36 -12.61 -6.65 -2.77
C ALA A 36 -11.26 -6.79 -2.05
N ALA A 37 -10.33 -5.85 -2.26
CA ALA A 37 -9.06 -5.83 -1.56
C ALA A 37 -9.24 -5.60 -0.05
N ALA A 38 -10.14 -4.67 0.32
CA ALA A 38 -10.47 -4.42 1.72
C ALA A 38 -11.10 -5.63 2.39
N HIS A 39 -12.02 -6.32 1.70
CA HIS A 39 -12.62 -7.58 2.20
C HIS A 39 -11.54 -8.61 2.52
N ASP A 40 -10.60 -8.87 1.60
CA ASP A 40 -9.55 -9.86 1.81
C ASP A 40 -8.66 -9.49 3.02
N LEU A 41 -8.32 -8.22 3.18
CA LEU A 41 -7.57 -7.73 4.35
C LEU A 41 -8.35 -7.89 5.65
N LEU A 42 -9.64 -7.58 5.66
CA LEU A 42 -10.49 -7.68 6.85
C LEU A 42 -10.70 -9.15 7.25
N VAL A 43 -10.83 -10.06 6.28
CA VAL A 43 -10.90 -11.51 6.55
C VAL A 43 -9.61 -12.02 7.18
N LEU A 44 -8.44 -11.55 6.70
CA LEU A 44 -7.15 -11.89 7.31
C LEU A 44 -7.04 -11.33 8.73
N ALA A 45 -7.45 -10.08 8.93
CA ALA A 45 -7.44 -9.45 10.25
C ALA A 45 -8.34 -10.19 11.24
N GLU A 46 -9.56 -10.57 10.82
CA GLU A 46 -10.48 -11.35 11.66
C GLU A 46 -9.89 -12.70 12.07
N LYS A 47 -9.24 -13.39 11.12
CA LYS A 47 -8.56 -14.65 11.43
C LYS A 47 -7.47 -14.47 12.49
N GLU A 48 -6.69 -13.40 12.40
CA GLU A 48 -5.66 -13.09 13.40
C GLU A 48 -6.25 -12.70 14.76
N LEU A 49 -7.35 -11.95 14.77
CA LEU A 49 -8.07 -11.63 16.00
C LEU A 49 -8.62 -12.91 16.68
N ALA A 50 -9.22 -13.80 15.90
CA ALA A 50 -9.73 -15.09 16.39
C ALA A 50 -8.60 -15.95 16.99
N ASN A 51 -7.43 -16.01 16.36
CA ASN A 51 -6.25 -16.71 16.88
C ASN A 51 -5.79 -16.16 18.24
N LYS A 52 -6.06 -14.88 18.51
CA LYS A 52 -5.75 -14.20 19.78
C LYS A 52 -6.90 -14.25 20.78
N GLY A 53 -8.02 -14.91 20.47
CA GLY A 53 -9.22 -14.96 21.29
C GLY A 53 -9.97 -13.64 21.39
N ILE A 54 -9.75 -12.72 20.43
CA ILE A 54 -10.44 -11.43 20.37
C ILE A 54 -11.73 -11.61 19.56
N PRO A 55 -12.88 -11.08 20.04
CA PRO A 55 -14.13 -11.14 19.30
C PRO A 55 -14.06 -10.44 17.93
N PRO A 56 -14.90 -10.86 16.96
CA PRO A 56 -14.98 -10.20 15.65
C PRO A 56 -15.27 -8.70 15.76
N VAL A 57 -14.56 -7.91 14.97
CA VAL A 57 -14.72 -6.45 14.89
C VAL A 57 -15.36 -6.09 13.55
N TYR A 58 -16.48 -5.35 13.62
CA TYR A 58 -17.22 -4.90 12.44
C TYR A 58 -17.15 -3.39 12.24
N ASP A 59 -16.70 -2.66 13.24
CA ASP A 59 -16.53 -1.21 13.19
C ASP A 59 -15.18 -0.86 12.58
N VAL A 60 -15.19 -0.06 11.51
CA VAL A 60 -14.00 0.25 10.72
C VAL A 60 -13.81 1.76 10.58
N VAL A 61 -12.58 2.20 10.78
CA VAL A 61 -12.10 3.50 10.35
C VAL A 61 -11.14 3.26 9.19
N PHE A 62 -11.35 3.91 8.06
CA PHE A 62 -10.42 3.78 6.94
C PHE A 62 -9.54 5.02 6.77
N THR A 63 -8.34 4.80 6.24
CA THR A 63 -7.42 5.89 5.92
C THR A 63 -7.31 6.11 4.42
N PHE A 64 -6.98 7.35 4.06
CA PHE A 64 -6.79 7.76 2.68
C PHE A 64 -5.54 8.64 2.53
N PRO A 65 -4.87 8.66 1.36
CA PRO A 65 -3.74 9.53 1.10
C PRO A 65 -4.08 11.01 1.30
N ALA A 66 -3.13 11.80 1.78
CA ALA A 66 -3.36 13.23 2.00
C ALA A 66 -3.78 13.96 0.70
N ALA A 67 -3.31 13.50 -0.45
CA ALA A 67 -3.69 14.00 -1.78
C ALA A 67 -5.20 13.89 -2.05
N PHE A 68 -5.89 12.88 -1.48
CA PHE A 68 -7.34 12.69 -1.68
C PHE A 68 -8.22 13.56 -0.78
N ALA A 69 -7.65 14.29 0.17
CA ALA A 69 -8.42 15.03 1.16
C ALA A 69 -9.42 16.03 0.54
N ASP A 70 -9.10 16.60 -0.61
CA ASP A 70 -9.93 17.54 -1.34
C ASP A 70 -10.77 16.89 -2.45
N ASN A 71 -10.60 15.57 -2.67
CA ASN A 71 -11.32 14.81 -3.68
C ASN A 71 -12.53 14.09 -3.06
N VAL A 72 -13.55 14.87 -2.74
CA VAL A 72 -14.78 14.35 -2.10
C VAL A 72 -15.39 13.17 -2.86
N PRO A 73 -15.54 13.19 -4.21
CA PRO A 73 -16.10 12.07 -4.94
C PRO A 73 -15.33 10.76 -4.73
N VAL A 74 -14.00 10.78 -4.71
CA VAL A 74 -13.18 9.58 -4.44
C VAL A 74 -13.41 9.06 -3.03
N LEU A 75 -13.47 9.94 -2.05
CA LEU A 75 -13.73 9.57 -0.65
C LEU A 75 -15.12 8.94 -0.46
N GLU A 76 -16.13 9.45 -1.17
CA GLU A 76 -17.47 8.88 -1.19
C GLU A 76 -17.49 7.48 -1.81
N ILE A 77 -16.82 7.29 -2.95
CA ILE A 77 -16.65 5.98 -3.59
C ILE A 77 -15.99 4.98 -2.63
N MET A 78 -14.94 5.39 -1.91
CA MET A 78 -14.29 4.54 -0.90
C MET A 78 -15.28 4.14 0.19
N GLN A 79 -15.96 5.11 0.78
CA GLN A 79 -16.89 4.89 1.88
C GLN A 79 -18.09 4.02 1.49
N GLU A 80 -18.73 4.31 0.35
CA GLU A 80 -19.87 3.53 -0.14
C GLU A 80 -19.49 2.08 -0.46
N ASN A 81 -18.33 1.86 -1.07
CA ASN A 81 -17.93 0.51 -1.43
C ASN A 81 -17.43 -0.29 -0.24
N LEU A 82 -16.78 0.35 0.75
CA LEU A 82 -16.48 -0.29 2.03
C LEU A 82 -17.74 -0.68 2.79
N GLY A 83 -18.75 0.19 2.82
CA GLY A 83 -20.02 -0.10 3.51
C GLY A 83 -20.80 -1.28 2.93
N LYS A 84 -20.42 -1.79 1.75
CA LYS A 84 -20.99 -3.01 1.12
C LYS A 84 -20.20 -4.28 1.44
N VAL A 85 -19.07 -4.15 2.15
CA VAL A 85 -18.25 -5.31 2.54
C VAL A 85 -18.91 -6.04 3.70
N GLU A 86 -18.99 -7.36 3.59
CA GLU A 86 -19.49 -8.24 4.65
C GLU A 86 -18.41 -9.20 5.11
N ILE A 87 -18.36 -9.45 6.40
CA ILE A 87 -17.48 -10.45 7.03
C ILE A 87 -18.37 -11.42 7.79
N ASN A 88 -18.25 -12.72 7.51
CA ASN A 88 -19.10 -13.78 8.11
C ASN A 88 -20.61 -13.50 7.96
N GLY A 89 -21.02 -12.92 6.84
CA GLY A 89 -22.42 -12.59 6.56
C GLY A 89 -22.95 -11.37 7.34
N LYS A 90 -22.06 -10.57 7.95
CA LYS A 90 -22.43 -9.31 8.59
C LYS A 90 -21.73 -8.14 7.88
N PRO A 91 -22.47 -7.06 7.57
CA PRO A 91 -21.87 -5.87 7.01
C PRO A 91 -20.95 -5.18 8.03
N ILE A 92 -19.86 -4.60 7.54
CA ILE A 92 -19.03 -3.72 8.37
C ILE A 92 -19.70 -2.36 8.50
N GLN A 93 -19.42 -1.68 9.61
CA GLN A 93 -19.84 -0.31 9.83
C GLN A 93 -18.65 0.63 9.69
N VAL A 94 -18.70 1.50 8.70
CA VAL A 94 -17.69 2.55 8.52
C VAL A 94 -18.00 3.71 9.45
N LEU A 95 -17.25 3.85 10.55
CA LEU A 95 -17.47 4.86 11.58
C LEU A 95 -16.93 6.23 11.15
N SER A 96 -15.78 6.26 10.52
CA SER A 96 -15.08 7.50 10.16
C SER A 96 -14.02 7.25 9.10
N ARG A 97 -13.41 8.33 8.63
CA ARG A 97 -12.29 8.34 7.71
C ARG A 97 -11.23 9.35 8.16
N LEU A 98 -9.95 9.02 7.97
CA LEU A 98 -8.82 9.84 8.36
C LEU A 98 -7.80 9.96 7.23
N PRO A 99 -7.17 11.12 7.03
CA PRO A 99 -5.94 11.19 6.24
C PRO A 99 -4.85 10.30 6.85
N GLU A 100 -4.10 9.57 6.04
CA GLU A 100 -3.01 8.70 6.51
C GLU A 100 -2.02 9.41 7.45
N PRO A 101 -1.54 10.64 7.14
CA PRO A 101 -0.65 11.35 8.06
C PRO A 101 -1.29 11.69 9.41
N ALA A 102 -2.62 11.90 9.44
CA ALA A 102 -3.32 12.16 10.70
C ALA A 102 -3.38 10.89 11.56
N ALA A 103 -3.62 9.73 10.94
CA ALA A 103 -3.61 8.46 11.65
C ALA A 103 -2.23 8.16 12.25
N VAL A 104 -1.15 8.39 11.50
CA VAL A 104 0.23 8.25 11.99
C VAL A 104 0.49 9.16 13.19
N ALA A 105 0.09 10.44 13.11
CA ALA A 105 0.30 11.39 14.20
C ALA A 105 -0.47 11.02 15.47
N ILE A 106 -1.71 10.53 15.33
CA ILE A 106 -2.56 10.08 16.45
C ILE A 106 -1.94 8.84 17.11
N ASP A 107 -1.53 7.86 16.31
CA ASP A 107 -0.91 6.62 16.81
C ASP A 107 0.40 6.92 17.54
N TYR A 108 1.22 7.79 16.99
CA TYR A 108 2.48 8.22 17.62
C TYR A 108 2.23 8.96 18.96
N LEU A 109 1.21 9.82 19.04
CA LEU A 109 0.81 10.45 20.29
C LEU A 109 0.41 9.40 21.33
N HIS A 110 -0.41 8.43 20.93
CA HIS A 110 -0.83 7.33 21.80
C HIS A 110 0.38 6.50 22.28
N TYR A 111 1.26 6.13 21.36
CA TYR A 111 2.50 5.41 21.68
C TYR A 111 3.34 6.14 22.72
N MET A 112 3.57 7.44 22.50
CA MET A 112 4.37 8.27 23.39
C MET A 112 3.73 8.41 24.78
N GLN A 113 2.41 8.50 24.86
CA GLN A 113 1.71 8.67 26.15
C GLN A 113 1.62 7.38 26.96
N HIS A 114 1.47 6.21 26.32
CA HIS A 114 1.09 4.97 26.98
C HIS A 114 2.19 3.91 26.97
N ILE A 115 3.05 3.88 25.96
CA ILE A 115 4.04 2.82 25.75
C ILE A 115 5.45 3.28 26.11
N ALA A 116 5.80 4.51 25.78
CA ALA A 116 7.14 5.06 26.04
C ALA A 116 7.10 6.40 26.79
N PRO A 117 6.42 6.49 27.94
CA PRO A 117 6.23 7.77 28.65
C PRO A 117 7.55 8.41 29.12
N GLU A 118 8.59 7.62 29.39
CA GLU A 118 9.90 8.12 29.77
C GLU A 118 10.67 8.81 28.63
N GLN A 119 10.31 8.52 27.38
CA GLN A 119 10.90 9.17 26.20
C GLN A 119 10.26 10.53 25.90
N ILE A 120 9.14 10.82 26.56
CA ILE A 120 8.41 12.07 26.35
C ILE A 120 9.06 13.23 27.10
N ARG A 121 9.67 14.12 26.36
CA ARG A 121 9.95 15.48 26.83
C ARG A 121 8.71 16.39 26.80
N ILE A 122 7.59 15.90 26.25
CA ILE A 122 6.38 16.66 25.96
C ILE A 122 5.29 16.26 26.97
N LYS A 123 5.10 17.08 28.00
CA LYS A 123 4.02 16.93 29.01
C LYS A 123 2.67 17.51 28.54
N LYS A 124 2.42 17.56 27.23
CA LYS A 124 1.21 18.18 26.68
C LYS A 124 0.29 17.11 26.10
N ASN A 125 -1.02 17.35 26.21
CA ASN A 125 -2.05 16.53 25.58
C ASN A 125 -2.13 16.74 24.05
N GLU A 126 -1.21 17.50 23.51
CA GLU A 126 -1.06 17.75 22.07
C GLU A 126 0.40 17.84 21.66
N PHE A 127 0.70 17.49 20.43
CA PHE A 127 2.01 17.73 19.84
C PHE A 127 1.91 17.82 18.32
N THR A 128 2.84 18.57 17.72
CA THR A 128 2.90 18.78 16.28
C THR A 128 4.08 18.03 15.69
N VAL A 129 3.84 17.28 14.64
CA VAL A 129 4.86 16.50 13.92
C VAL A 129 4.83 16.81 12.44
N LEU A 130 5.97 16.67 11.79
CA LEU A 130 6.09 16.44 10.36
C LEU A 130 6.01 14.94 10.11
N VAL A 131 4.97 14.50 9.44
CA VAL A 131 4.83 13.14 8.94
C VAL A 131 5.48 13.06 7.57
N TYR A 132 6.32 12.05 7.37
CA TYR A 132 6.97 11.71 6.11
C TYR A 132 6.58 10.27 5.78
N ASP A 133 5.68 10.08 4.82
CA ASP A 133 5.14 8.78 4.44
C ASP A 133 5.52 8.45 2.99
N LEU A 134 6.51 7.57 2.84
CA LEU A 134 6.91 7.00 1.55
C LEU A 134 6.28 5.61 1.40
N GLY A 135 5.09 5.58 0.80
CA GLY A 135 4.33 4.36 0.58
C GLY A 135 4.78 3.56 -0.65
N HIS A 136 3.96 2.59 -1.05
CA HIS A 136 4.21 1.82 -2.27
C HIS A 136 4.01 2.65 -3.55
N GLY A 137 3.00 3.51 -3.58
CA GLY A 137 2.61 4.25 -4.79
C GLY A 137 2.63 5.76 -4.66
N THR A 138 2.66 6.29 -3.44
CA THR A 138 2.62 7.72 -3.14
C THR A 138 3.69 8.08 -2.13
N PHE A 139 4.09 9.33 -2.18
CA PHE A 139 4.90 9.96 -1.16
C PHE A 139 4.11 11.14 -0.61
N ASP A 140 3.76 11.08 0.67
CA ASP A 140 2.98 12.10 1.34
C ASP A 140 3.78 12.75 2.47
N THR A 141 3.67 14.08 2.60
CA THR A 141 4.21 14.85 3.72
C THR A 141 3.10 15.70 4.33
N ALA A 142 3.06 15.81 5.65
CA ALA A 142 2.10 16.66 6.31
C ALA A 142 2.60 17.17 7.65
N ILE A 143 2.22 18.40 8.00
CA ILE A 143 2.38 18.95 9.35
C ILE A 143 1.05 18.77 10.07
N VAL A 144 1.06 17.93 11.11
CA VAL A 144 -0.14 17.54 11.85
C VAL A 144 0.06 17.78 13.33
N THR A 145 -0.91 18.42 13.98
CA THR A 145 -1.04 18.40 15.44
C THR A 145 -2.03 17.31 15.82
N ALA A 146 -1.59 16.34 16.63
CA ALA A 146 -2.46 15.37 17.27
C ALA A 146 -2.82 15.83 18.68
N GLN A 147 -4.05 15.53 19.12
CA GLN A 147 -4.61 15.93 20.40
C GLN A 147 -5.34 14.76 21.06
N SER A 148 -5.17 14.61 22.38
CA SER A 148 -5.90 13.59 23.15
C SER A 148 -7.31 14.02 23.57
N GLU A 149 -7.64 15.31 23.47
CA GLU A 149 -8.93 15.86 23.83
C GLU A 149 -9.48 16.73 22.69
N GLY A 150 -10.80 16.71 22.51
CA GLY A 150 -11.47 17.50 21.46
C GLY A 150 -11.34 16.88 20.07
N THR A 151 -11.01 17.69 19.08
CA THR A 151 -10.75 17.22 17.71
C THR A 151 -9.42 16.46 17.69
N PRO A 152 -9.40 15.17 17.29
CA PRO A 152 -8.22 14.32 17.49
C PRO A 152 -7.00 14.76 16.70
N TYR A 153 -7.16 15.56 15.65
CA TYR A 153 -6.04 16.10 14.88
C TYR A 153 -6.39 17.44 14.22
N LYS A 154 -5.34 18.20 13.89
CA LYS A 154 -5.41 19.38 13.03
C LYS A 154 -4.29 19.30 11.98
N MET A 155 -4.66 19.27 10.72
CA MET A 155 -3.70 19.33 9.62
C MET A 155 -3.40 20.79 9.28
N HIS A 156 -2.12 21.18 9.35
CA HIS A 156 -1.67 22.56 9.08
C HIS A 156 -1.22 22.76 7.65
N ALA A 157 -0.53 21.76 7.11
CA ALA A 157 -0.05 21.73 5.73
C ALA A 157 0.06 20.30 5.27
N LYS A 158 -0.07 20.10 3.98
CA LYS A 158 0.16 18.82 3.30
C LYS A 158 0.76 19.07 1.93
N ASP A 159 1.59 18.14 1.47
CA ASP A 159 2.11 18.07 0.12
C ASP A 159 2.44 16.62 -0.19
N GLY A 160 2.61 16.27 -1.46
CA GLY A 160 2.93 14.90 -1.83
C GLY A 160 3.10 14.70 -3.32
N LEU A 161 3.59 13.52 -3.68
CA LEU A 161 3.77 13.05 -5.04
C LEU A 161 2.95 11.79 -5.24
N GLU A 162 1.98 11.83 -6.15
CA GLU A 162 1.03 10.73 -6.39
C GLU A 162 1.65 9.54 -7.14
N GLU A 163 2.81 9.73 -7.75
CA GLU A 163 3.47 8.73 -8.58
C GLU A 163 4.91 8.44 -8.13
N VAL A 164 5.22 8.66 -6.85
CA VAL A 164 6.53 8.32 -6.25
C VAL A 164 6.32 7.38 -5.09
N GLY A 165 6.94 6.20 -5.15
CA GLY A 165 6.83 5.22 -4.08
C GLY A 165 7.64 3.96 -4.34
N GLY A 166 7.40 2.94 -3.54
CA GLY A 166 8.08 1.65 -3.63
C GLY A 166 8.01 0.99 -5.00
N LYS A 167 6.89 1.20 -5.75
CA LYS A 167 6.73 0.70 -7.13
C LYS A 167 7.76 1.26 -8.10
N ASP A 168 8.22 2.49 -7.87
CA ASP A 168 9.18 3.15 -8.77
C ASP A 168 10.58 2.60 -8.56
N PHE A 169 10.94 2.28 -7.32
CA PHE A 169 12.16 1.52 -7.01
C PHE A 169 12.11 0.11 -7.61
N ASP A 170 10.95 -0.57 -7.53
CA ASP A 170 10.76 -1.87 -8.18
C ASP A 170 10.97 -1.79 -9.68
N ASN A 171 10.46 -0.73 -10.33
CA ASN A 171 10.64 -0.49 -11.76
C ASN A 171 12.09 -0.22 -12.14
N VAL A 172 12.84 0.54 -11.36
CA VAL A 172 14.27 0.80 -11.60
C VAL A 172 15.03 -0.53 -11.59
N LEU A 173 14.82 -1.36 -10.58
CA LEU A 173 15.46 -2.68 -10.49
C LEU A 173 15.00 -3.64 -11.60
N TYR A 174 13.73 -3.57 -11.98
CA TYR A 174 13.21 -4.33 -13.12
C TYR A 174 13.92 -3.97 -14.43
N GLN A 175 14.13 -2.68 -14.71
CA GLN A 175 14.83 -2.24 -15.91
C GLN A 175 16.32 -2.63 -15.88
N GLU A 176 16.96 -2.56 -14.72
CA GLU A 176 18.34 -3.01 -14.57
C GLU A 176 18.47 -4.52 -14.82
N LEU A 177 17.59 -5.34 -14.21
CA LEU A 177 17.53 -6.77 -14.46
C LEU A 177 17.35 -7.10 -15.95
N LEU A 178 16.39 -6.42 -16.61
CA LEU A 178 16.17 -6.59 -18.04
C LEU A 178 17.44 -6.28 -18.84
N SER A 179 18.09 -5.16 -18.53
CA SER A 179 19.32 -4.74 -19.23
C SER A 179 20.44 -5.79 -19.09
N VAL A 180 20.62 -6.34 -17.88
CA VAL A 180 21.65 -7.34 -17.63
C VAL A 180 21.29 -8.68 -18.27
N LEU A 181 20.05 -9.13 -18.16
CA LEU A 181 19.55 -10.36 -18.80
C LEU A 181 19.75 -10.31 -20.32
N GLN A 182 19.44 -9.18 -20.95
CA GLN A 182 19.64 -9.01 -22.38
C GLN A 182 21.14 -9.03 -22.75
N LYS A 183 21.99 -8.32 -22.02
CA LYS A 183 23.43 -8.24 -22.31
C LYS A 183 24.17 -9.56 -22.10
N GLN A 184 23.84 -10.29 -21.03
CA GLN A 184 24.58 -11.50 -20.65
C GLN A 184 24.03 -12.76 -21.30
N TYR A 185 22.71 -12.86 -21.49
CA TYR A 185 22.04 -14.07 -21.94
C TYR A 185 21.27 -13.90 -23.26
N GLY A 186 21.22 -12.67 -23.82
CA GLY A 186 20.35 -12.38 -24.97
C GLY A 186 18.86 -12.58 -24.66
N PHE A 187 18.49 -12.55 -23.38
CA PHE A 187 17.13 -12.84 -22.92
C PHE A 187 16.24 -11.59 -23.07
N GLU A 188 15.10 -11.80 -23.73
CA GLU A 188 14.00 -10.81 -23.78
C GLU A 188 12.69 -11.50 -23.40
N PRO A 189 11.91 -10.93 -22.45
CA PRO A 189 10.63 -11.51 -22.04
C PRO A 189 9.61 -11.46 -23.19
N GLN A 190 9.10 -12.62 -23.60
CA GLN A 190 8.17 -12.76 -24.73
C GLN A 190 6.70 -12.63 -24.32
N ASN A 191 6.40 -12.71 -23.04
CA ASN A 191 5.04 -12.70 -22.53
C ASN A 191 4.96 -12.05 -21.13
N GLU A 192 3.72 -11.78 -20.69
CA GLU A 192 3.46 -11.15 -19.40
C GLU A 192 3.86 -12.02 -18.19
N ILE A 193 3.93 -13.35 -18.34
CA ILE A 193 4.35 -14.23 -17.26
C ILE A 193 5.84 -14.01 -16.97
N GLN A 194 6.67 -13.97 -18.00
CA GLN A 194 8.09 -13.70 -17.86
C GLN A 194 8.37 -12.28 -17.34
N ARG A 195 7.61 -11.29 -17.81
CA ARG A 195 7.69 -9.90 -17.26
C ARG A 195 7.34 -9.87 -15.77
N ALA A 196 6.29 -10.57 -15.38
CA ALA A 196 5.90 -10.66 -13.98
C ALA A 196 6.91 -11.43 -13.11
N GLU A 197 7.62 -12.40 -13.68
CA GLU A 197 8.70 -13.12 -13.00
C GLU A 197 9.89 -12.20 -12.73
N ILE A 198 10.35 -11.45 -13.73
CA ILE A 198 11.42 -10.46 -13.58
C ILE A 198 11.02 -9.39 -12.55
N MET A 199 9.78 -8.92 -12.59
CA MET A 199 9.27 -7.95 -11.60
C MET A 199 9.29 -8.53 -10.19
N ARG A 200 8.93 -9.81 -10.00
CA ARG A 200 9.02 -10.46 -8.68
C ARG A 200 10.45 -10.55 -8.17
N GLU A 201 11.40 -10.83 -9.05
CA GLU A 201 12.83 -10.84 -8.69
C GLU A 201 13.32 -9.42 -8.35
N ALA A 202 12.88 -8.40 -9.08
CA ALA A 202 13.16 -7.00 -8.73
C ALA A 202 12.66 -6.62 -7.34
N VAL A 203 11.42 -7.00 -6.99
CA VAL A 203 10.85 -6.76 -5.65
C VAL A 203 11.64 -7.49 -4.56
N LYS A 204 12.02 -8.75 -4.81
CA LYS A 204 12.86 -9.52 -3.86
C LYS A 204 14.23 -8.89 -3.69
N ALA A 205 14.85 -8.44 -4.78
CA ALA A 205 16.12 -7.74 -4.75
C ALA A 205 16.04 -6.46 -3.91
N LYS A 206 15.01 -5.64 -4.13
CA LYS A 206 14.77 -4.43 -3.33
C LYS A 206 14.71 -4.74 -1.83
N ILE A 207 13.97 -5.78 -1.46
CA ILE A 207 13.82 -6.18 -0.06
C ILE A 207 15.15 -6.69 0.51
N ALA A 208 15.82 -7.59 -0.19
CA ALA A 208 17.08 -8.18 0.26
C ALA A 208 18.20 -7.13 0.42
N LEU A 209 18.30 -6.20 -0.54
CA LEU A 209 19.30 -5.12 -0.50
C LEU A 209 19.07 -4.09 0.63
N THR A 210 18.00 -4.21 1.40
CA THR A 210 17.83 -3.42 2.63
C THR A 210 18.89 -3.82 3.66
N ASP A 211 19.15 -5.11 3.81
CA ASP A 211 20.04 -5.68 4.81
C ASP A 211 21.34 -6.26 4.21
N ASP A 212 21.26 -6.78 2.98
CA ASP A 212 22.36 -7.44 2.28
C ASP A 212 23.07 -6.48 1.29
N ASN A 213 24.31 -6.82 0.93
CA ASN A 213 25.08 -6.05 -0.04
C ASN A 213 24.85 -6.52 -1.49
N SER A 214 24.34 -7.74 -1.68
CA SER A 214 24.01 -8.28 -3.00
C SER A 214 22.81 -9.22 -2.93
N TYR A 215 22.14 -9.41 -4.06
CA TYR A 215 21.06 -10.35 -4.27
C TYR A 215 21.25 -11.06 -5.61
N LEU A 216 21.15 -12.38 -5.62
CA LEU A 216 21.21 -13.20 -6.83
C LEU A 216 19.79 -13.43 -7.36
N ALA A 217 19.40 -12.68 -8.38
CA ALA A 217 18.14 -12.87 -9.08
C ALA A 217 18.25 -14.06 -10.05
N SER A 218 17.19 -14.88 -10.11
CA SER A 218 17.15 -16.07 -10.97
C SER A 218 15.85 -16.07 -11.79
N VAL A 219 15.98 -16.02 -13.12
CA VAL A 219 14.86 -15.97 -14.07
C VAL A 219 14.99 -17.08 -15.07
N MET A 220 13.89 -17.78 -15.39
CA MET A 220 13.89 -18.87 -16.35
C MET A 220 13.74 -18.34 -17.79
N ASN A 221 14.64 -18.76 -18.69
CA ASN A 221 14.56 -18.42 -20.12
C ASN A 221 13.59 -19.37 -20.87
N GLN A 222 13.45 -19.16 -22.19
CA GLN A 222 12.56 -19.96 -23.05
C GLN A 222 13.04 -21.42 -23.22
N GLN A 223 14.29 -21.72 -22.96
CA GLN A 223 14.92 -23.03 -23.02
C GLN A 223 14.79 -23.79 -21.68
N ASN A 224 14.08 -23.23 -20.68
CA ASN A 224 14.00 -23.74 -19.30
C ASN A 224 15.35 -23.75 -18.57
N GLU A 225 16.24 -22.82 -18.91
CA GLU A 225 17.50 -22.61 -18.22
C GLU A 225 17.39 -21.38 -17.32
N TYR A 226 18.06 -21.42 -16.17
CA TYR A 226 18.11 -20.28 -15.25
C TYR A 226 19.17 -19.28 -15.69
N CYS A 227 18.75 -18.03 -15.86
CA CYS A 227 19.61 -16.86 -16.02
C CYS A 227 19.79 -16.21 -14.66
N GLU A 228 21.01 -16.21 -14.14
CA GLU A 228 21.33 -15.67 -12.82
C GLU A 228 22.02 -14.31 -12.96
N VAL A 229 21.52 -13.31 -12.24
CA VAL A 229 22.04 -11.94 -12.25
C VAL A 229 22.28 -11.49 -10.82
N GLU A 230 23.53 -11.14 -10.50
CA GLU A 230 23.86 -10.53 -9.23
C GLU A 230 23.58 -9.01 -9.31
N ILE A 231 22.76 -8.53 -8.37
CA ILE A 231 22.50 -7.11 -8.16
C ILE A 231 23.19 -6.70 -6.86
N THR A 232 23.91 -5.62 -6.90
CA THR A 232 24.61 -5.06 -5.74
C THR A 232 23.99 -3.74 -5.31
N ARG A 233 24.15 -3.41 -4.03
CA ARG A 233 23.69 -2.17 -3.41
C ARG A 233 24.43 -0.94 -3.98
#